data_6ac10080277d1d6e35d91a4c845ef1fb
#
_entry.id   6ac10080277d1d6e35d91a4c845ef1fb
#
_cell.length_a   1.000
_cell.length_b   1.000
_cell.length_c   1.000
_cell.angle_alpha   90.00
_cell.angle_beta   90.00
_cell.angle_gamma   90.00
#
_symmetry.space_group_name_H-M   'P 1'
#
loop_
_entity.id
_entity.type
_entity.pdbx_description
1 polymer ?
#
loop_
_entity_poly.entity_id
_entity_poly.type
_entity_poly.pdbx_seq_one_letter_code
_entity_poly.pdbx_strand_id
1 'polypeptide(L)'
;MAQFFKPQKKSTQPQRIEFTVDSLDHHCVGIGRHQGKAIFVEGALQGERVEYVVRRSRPSYEQAEAVRILKPSAQRVTPRCRHYGTCGGCSMQHLDADAQAAAKQRILEDALWHIGKLRPEIIHSAIHGPAWGYRYRARLGVRLVPSKGGLRVGFHERRSSYIVDMRECPVLPPAISAMLPRLRELIEGLSIADRLPQVEIAIGDEATVFVFRNLQPFSRADVKRLAAFADAEGIQVWQQPNGPDSATPLHPLAGPALAYSLPEYDVRMDFRPTDFTQVNVHINRLLIRRAMQLLDPQPGERIADLFCGLGNFTLPIARSGASVTGIE
;
A
#
# COMPACT_ATOMS: atom_id res chain seq x y z
N MET A 1 43.19 -27.15 34.24
CA MET A 1 42.87 -26.02 33.33
C MET A 1 42.15 -26.60 32.14
N ALA A 2 40.82 -26.42 32.06
CA ALA A 2 40.02 -26.91 30.92
C ALA A 2 39.96 -25.81 29.88
N GLN A 3 40.51 -26.06 28.68
CA GLN A 3 40.40 -25.16 27.53
C GLN A 3 39.03 -25.30 26.92
N PHE A 4 38.18 -24.26 27.03
CA PHE A 4 36.91 -24.14 26.31
C PHE A 4 37.18 -23.83 24.84
N PHE A 5 36.99 -24.81 23.98
CA PHE A 5 36.93 -24.62 22.52
C PHE A 5 35.67 -23.80 22.17
N LYS A 6 35.86 -22.53 21.80
CA LYS A 6 34.79 -21.75 21.11
C LYS A 6 34.71 -22.28 19.69
N PRO A 7 33.54 -22.75 19.23
CA PRO A 7 33.37 -23.12 17.82
C PRO A 7 33.55 -21.86 16.96
N GLN A 8 34.55 -21.87 16.10
CA GLN A 8 34.72 -20.87 15.05
C GLN A 8 33.47 -20.90 14.16
N LYS A 9 32.71 -19.81 14.12
CA LYS A 9 31.68 -19.57 13.08
C LYS A 9 32.42 -19.60 11.73
N LYS A 10 32.30 -20.70 10.98
CA LYS A 10 32.68 -20.74 9.57
C LYS A 10 31.88 -19.64 8.85
N SER A 11 32.53 -18.62 8.33
CA SER A 11 32.00 -17.67 7.41
C SER A 11 31.82 -18.38 6.05
N THR A 12 30.78 -19.19 5.92
CA THR A 12 30.37 -19.72 4.63
C THR A 12 29.80 -18.56 3.86
N GLN A 13 30.47 -18.12 2.78
CA GLN A 13 29.86 -17.26 1.80
C GLN A 13 28.52 -17.92 1.41
N PRO A 14 27.41 -17.16 1.37
CA PRO A 14 26.11 -17.73 1.04
C PRO A 14 26.21 -18.42 -0.33
N GLN A 15 25.89 -19.70 -0.37
CA GLN A 15 25.91 -20.49 -1.59
C GLN A 15 24.88 -19.90 -2.58
N ARG A 16 25.38 -19.55 -3.78
CA ARG A 16 24.50 -19.11 -4.89
C ARG A 16 24.00 -20.36 -5.59
N ILE A 17 22.70 -20.45 -5.73
CA ILE A 17 22.01 -21.57 -6.34
C ILE A 17 21.24 -21.05 -7.54
N GLU A 18 21.34 -21.74 -8.67
CA GLU A 18 20.56 -21.41 -9.88
C GLU A 18 19.29 -22.24 -9.95
N PHE A 19 18.18 -21.60 -10.36
CA PHE A 19 16.98 -22.32 -10.72
C PHE A 19 16.05 -21.48 -11.60
N THR A 20 15.01 -22.14 -12.17
CA THR A 20 13.97 -21.46 -12.95
C THR A 20 12.74 -21.25 -12.07
N VAL A 21 12.14 -20.07 -12.19
CA VAL A 21 10.92 -19.70 -11.46
C VAL A 21 9.70 -20.24 -12.21
N ASP A 22 8.92 -21.09 -11.56
CA ASP A 22 7.75 -21.75 -12.15
C ASP A 22 6.49 -20.88 -12.13
N SER A 23 6.26 -20.16 -11.00
CA SER A 23 5.05 -19.36 -10.77
C SER A 23 5.33 -18.21 -9.80
N LEU A 24 4.29 -17.42 -9.50
CA LEU A 24 4.32 -16.36 -8.48
C LEU A 24 3.31 -16.68 -7.38
N ASP A 25 3.64 -16.33 -6.13
CA ASP A 25 2.66 -16.31 -5.04
C ASP A 25 1.85 -15.00 -5.03
N HIS A 26 0.88 -14.90 -4.09
CA HIS A 26 0.02 -13.73 -3.95
C HIS A 26 0.76 -12.45 -3.50
N HIS A 27 2.00 -12.54 -3.08
CA HIS A 27 2.89 -11.41 -2.81
C HIS A 27 3.85 -11.11 -3.97
N CYS A 28 3.70 -11.82 -5.11
CA CYS A 28 4.59 -11.75 -6.27
C CYS A 28 6.02 -12.17 -5.95
N VAL A 29 6.16 -13.16 -5.10
CA VAL A 29 7.41 -13.86 -4.84
C VAL A 29 7.49 -15.04 -5.81
N GLY A 30 8.60 -15.17 -6.52
CA GLY A 30 8.84 -16.29 -7.44
C GLY A 30 8.86 -17.62 -6.68
N ILE A 31 8.14 -18.61 -7.22
CA ILE A 31 8.09 -19.96 -6.66
C ILE A 31 8.73 -20.92 -7.66
N GLY A 32 9.49 -21.88 -7.14
CA GLY A 32 9.97 -23.03 -7.89
C GLY A 32 10.39 -24.15 -6.97
N ARG A 33 11.02 -25.19 -7.50
CA ARG A 33 11.47 -26.35 -6.71
C ARG A 33 12.97 -26.59 -6.90
N HIS A 34 13.65 -26.85 -5.81
CA HIS A 34 15.05 -27.26 -5.81
C HIS A 34 15.27 -28.34 -4.76
N GLN A 35 15.88 -29.48 -5.15
CA GLN A 35 16.16 -30.61 -4.27
C GLN A 35 14.95 -31.05 -3.41
N GLY A 36 13.75 -31.08 -4.03
CA GLY A 36 12.51 -31.51 -3.38
C GLY A 36 11.82 -30.45 -2.50
N LYS A 37 12.43 -29.31 -2.23
CA LYS A 37 11.85 -28.21 -1.47
C LYS A 37 11.22 -27.15 -2.38
N ALA A 38 10.14 -26.53 -1.89
CA ALA A 38 9.62 -25.31 -2.49
C ALA A 38 10.55 -24.13 -2.14
N ILE A 39 10.92 -23.34 -3.15
CA ILE A 39 11.77 -22.15 -2.97
C ILE A 39 10.96 -20.91 -3.31
N PHE A 40 10.90 -19.98 -2.37
CA PHE A 40 10.25 -18.69 -2.51
C PHE A 40 11.32 -17.62 -2.69
N VAL A 41 11.44 -17.08 -3.91
CA VAL A 41 12.53 -16.15 -4.28
C VAL A 41 11.99 -14.76 -4.52
N GLU A 42 12.31 -13.84 -3.63
CA GLU A 42 11.97 -12.43 -3.81
C GLU A 42 12.73 -11.80 -4.97
N GLY A 43 12.06 -10.90 -5.69
CA GLY A 43 12.64 -10.16 -6.80
C GLY A 43 12.74 -10.94 -8.11
N ALA A 44 12.25 -12.19 -8.15
CA ALA A 44 12.23 -13.04 -9.33
C ALA A 44 10.82 -13.11 -9.94
N LEU A 45 10.74 -13.18 -11.26
CA LEU A 45 9.50 -13.29 -12.03
C LEU A 45 9.36 -14.68 -12.64
N GLN A 46 8.12 -15.08 -12.94
CA GLN A 46 7.83 -16.34 -13.63
C GLN A 46 8.60 -16.47 -14.95
N GLY A 47 9.15 -17.65 -15.19
CA GLY A 47 9.94 -18.00 -16.38
C GLY A 47 11.39 -17.51 -16.34
N GLU A 48 11.79 -16.78 -15.30
CA GLU A 48 13.17 -16.34 -15.16
C GLU A 48 14.09 -17.45 -14.66
N ARG A 49 15.32 -17.45 -15.15
CA ARG A 49 16.43 -18.19 -14.54
C ARG A 49 17.23 -17.24 -13.67
N VAL A 50 17.37 -17.56 -12.40
CA VAL A 50 17.97 -16.69 -11.40
C VAL A 50 19.01 -17.40 -10.54
N GLU A 51 20.03 -16.65 -10.08
CA GLU A 51 20.82 -17.04 -8.93
C GLU A 51 20.18 -16.47 -7.66
N TYR A 52 20.02 -17.28 -6.64
CA TYR A 52 19.44 -16.87 -5.38
C TYR A 52 20.31 -17.23 -4.18
N VAL A 53 20.05 -16.54 -3.08
CA VAL A 53 20.66 -16.80 -1.78
C VAL A 53 19.56 -17.11 -0.77
N VAL A 54 19.70 -18.24 -0.06
CA VAL A 54 18.76 -18.66 0.97
C VAL A 54 18.89 -17.72 2.18
N ARG A 55 17.78 -17.11 2.60
CA ARG A 55 17.66 -16.28 3.79
C ARG A 55 17.15 -17.07 4.99
N ARG A 56 16.24 -18.00 4.74
CA ARG A 56 15.65 -18.86 5.77
C ARG A 56 15.35 -20.24 5.18
N SER A 57 15.76 -21.31 5.84
CA SER A 57 15.45 -22.69 5.47
C SER A 57 14.52 -23.34 6.49
N ARG A 58 13.58 -24.12 5.97
CA ARG A 58 12.67 -24.99 6.69
C ARG A 58 12.70 -26.39 6.08
N PRO A 59 12.20 -27.44 6.74
CA PRO A 59 12.21 -28.78 6.16
C PRO A 59 11.53 -28.88 4.79
N SER A 60 10.39 -28.20 4.58
CA SER A 60 9.57 -28.27 3.36
C SER A 60 9.77 -27.12 2.38
N TYR A 61 10.35 -25.99 2.81
CA TYR A 61 10.52 -24.82 1.95
C TYR A 61 11.71 -23.95 2.35
N GLU A 62 12.11 -23.09 1.43
CA GLU A 62 13.12 -22.07 1.65
C GLU A 62 12.63 -20.70 1.22
N GLN A 63 13.02 -19.67 1.96
CA GLN A 63 12.85 -18.26 1.59
C GLN A 63 14.19 -17.72 1.13
N ALA A 64 14.21 -17.14 -0.04
CA ALA A 64 15.41 -16.72 -0.73
C ALA A 64 15.24 -15.33 -1.36
N GLU A 65 16.32 -14.79 -1.85
CA GLU A 65 16.36 -13.52 -2.55
C GLU A 65 17.17 -13.70 -3.83
N ALA A 66 16.65 -13.24 -4.97
CA ALA A 66 17.38 -13.23 -6.23
C ALA A 66 18.52 -12.22 -6.14
N VAL A 67 19.75 -12.71 -6.35
CA VAL A 67 20.95 -11.86 -6.38
C VAL A 67 21.40 -11.56 -7.79
N ARG A 68 20.98 -12.37 -8.77
CA ARG A 68 21.23 -12.16 -10.17
C ARG A 68 20.14 -12.78 -11.04
N ILE A 69 19.69 -12.06 -12.04
CA ILE A 69 18.78 -12.54 -13.06
C ILE A 69 19.65 -13.00 -14.25
N LEU A 70 19.68 -14.29 -14.52
CA LEU A 70 20.50 -14.89 -15.59
C LEU A 70 19.78 -14.83 -16.93
N LYS A 71 18.47 -15.09 -16.92
CA LYS A 71 17.60 -14.98 -18.08
C LYS A 71 16.35 -14.23 -17.65
N PRO A 72 16.22 -12.94 -18.01
CA PRO A 72 15.07 -12.14 -17.61
C PRO A 72 13.81 -12.56 -18.37
N SER A 73 12.65 -12.33 -17.74
CA SER A 73 11.35 -12.35 -18.43
C SER A 73 11.27 -11.19 -19.42
N ALA A 74 10.59 -11.39 -20.54
CA ALA A 74 10.31 -10.33 -21.50
C ALA A 74 9.46 -9.18 -20.89
N GLN A 75 8.76 -9.48 -19.80
CA GLN A 75 7.90 -8.52 -19.07
C GLN A 75 8.62 -7.86 -17.89
N ARG A 76 9.91 -8.13 -17.68
CA ARG A 76 10.69 -7.45 -16.66
C ARG A 76 11.00 -6.03 -17.09
N VAL A 77 10.70 -5.09 -16.20
CA VAL A 77 10.99 -3.66 -16.38
C VAL A 77 11.86 -3.13 -15.25
N THR A 78 12.53 -2.02 -15.48
CA THR A 78 13.23 -1.28 -14.42
C THR A 78 12.19 -0.58 -13.56
N PRO A 79 12.18 -0.81 -12.23
CA PRO A 79 11.26 -0.12 -11.31
C PRO A 79 11.42 1.40 -11.39
N ARG A 80 10.29 2.11 -11.55
CA ARG A 80 10.28 3.57 -11.60
C ARG A 80 10.69 4.21 -10.27
N CYS A 81 10.36 3.58 -9.15
CA CYS A 81 10.64 4.10 -7.81
C CYS A 81 12.05 3.73 -7.36
N ARG A 82 12.86 4.73 -7.00
CA ARG A 82 14.21 4.50 -6.44
C ARG A 82 14.23 3.72 -5.13
N HIS A 83 13.12 3.72 -4.40
CA HIS A 83 12.96 3.01 -3.13
C HIS A 83 12.44 1.58 -3.28
N TYR A 84 12.17 1.14 -4.53
CA TYR A 84 11.72 -0.22 -4.77
C TYR A 84 12.76 -1.25 -4.28
N GLY A 85 12.28 -2.32 -3.68
CA GLY A 85 13.14 -3.33 -3.05
C GLY A 85 13.45 -3.04 -1.58
N THR A 86 13.60 -1.76 -1.19
CA THR A 86 13.79 -1.36 0.22
C THR A 86 12.45 -1.00 0.88
N CYS A 87 11.65 -0.19 0.21
CA CYS A 87 10.31 0.20 0.68
C CYS A 87 9.34 -0.98 0.64
N GLY A 88 8.56 -1.17 1.72
CA GLY A 88 7.53 -2.20 1.83
C GLY A 88 6.21 -1.87 1.11
N GLY A 89 6.08 -0.68 0.53
CA GLY A 89 4.82 -0.20 -0.06
C GLY A 89 4.45 -0.81 -1.42
N CYS A 90 5.41 -1.41 -2.15
CA CYS A 90 5.20 -1.98 -3.48
C CYS A 90 5.95 -3.30 -3.65
N SER A 91 5.31 -4.28 -4.31
CA SER A 91 5.89 -5.62 -4.54
C SER A 91 6.15 -5.95 -6.01
N MET A 92 5.52 -5.24 -6.98
CA MET A 92 5.49 -5.66 -8.38
C MET A 92 6.08 -4.67 -9.39
N GLN A 93 6.76 -3.61 -8.98
CA GLN A 93 7.25 -2.58 -9.92
C GLN A 93 8.30 -3.08 -10.93
N HIS A 94 8.86 -4.26 -10.73
CA HIS A 94 9.80 -4.91 -11.66
C HIS A 94 9.10 -5.73 -12.76
N LEU A 95 7.76 -5.84 -12.70
CA LEU A 95 6.91 -6.45 -13.70
C LEU A 95 6.14 -5.35 -14.43
N ASP A 96 6.06 -5.45 -15.76
CA ASP A 96 5.28 -4.54 -16.60
C ASP A 96 3.83 -4.40 -16.08
N ALA A 97 3.25 -3.20 -16.18
CA ALA A 97 1.96 -2.88 -15.57
C ALA A 97 0.81 -3.73 -16.12
N ASP A 98 0.78 -3.99 -17.41
CA ASP A 98 -0.26 -4.82 -18.04
C ASP A 98 -0.06 -6.29 -17.66
N ALA A 99 1.18 -6.73 -17.59
CA ALA A 99 1.54 -8.08 -17.14
C ALA A 99 1.18 -8.33 -15.66
N GLN A 100 1.15 -7.27 -14.82
CA GLN A 100 0.72 -7.40 -13.42
C GLN A 100 -0.73 -7.87 -13.30
N ALA A 101 -1.63 -7.42 -14.18
CA ALA A 101 -3.02 -7.85 -14.15
C ALA A 101 -3.15 -9.34 -14.51
N ALA A 102 -2.45 -9.79 -15.56
CA ALA A 102 -2.41 -11.20 -15.94
C ALA A 102 -1.81 -12.09 -14.84
N ALA A 103 -0.73 -11.65 -14.20
CA ALA A 103 -0.12 -12.37 -13.09
C ALA A 103 -1.08 -12.50 -11.89
N LYS A 104 -1.79 -11.43 -11.53
CA LYS A 104 -2.78 -11.43 -10.44
C LYS A 104 -3.99 -12.32 -10.77
N GLN A 105 -4.45 -12.31 -12.01
CA GLN A 105 -5.51 -13.19 -12.45
C GLN A 105 -5.08 -14.66 -12.32
N ARG A 106 -3.88 -15.00 -12.78
CA ARG A 106 -3.34 -16.35 -12.63
C ARG A 106 -3.26 -16.81 -11.18
N ILE A 107 -2.83 -15.93 -10.28
CA ILE A 107 -2.79 -16.19 -8.83
C ILE A 107 -4.21 -16.49 -8.29
N LEU A 108 -5.22 -15.74 -8.74
CA LEU A 108 -6.62 -16.00 -8.38
C LEU A 108 -7.10 -17.36 -8.89
N GLU A 109 -6.84 -17.68 -10.15
CA GLU A 109 -7.19 -18.97 -10.76
C GLU A 109 -6.54 -20.14 -10.02
N ASP A 110 -5.23 -20.02 -9.72
CA ASP A 110 -4.49 -21.03 -8.95
C ASP A 110 -5.07 -21.19 -7.53
N ALA A 111 -5.46 -20.10 -6.86
CA ALA A 111 -6.08 -20.15 -5.54
C ALA A 111 -7.45 -20.82 -5.59
N LEU A 112 -8.31 -20.50 -6.56
CA LEU A 112 -9.60 -21.16 -6.75
C LEU A 112 -9.43 -22.65 -6.99
N TRP A 113 -8.47 -23.04 -7.84
CA TRP A 113 -8.22 -24.43 -8.17
C TRP A 113 -7.56 -25.21 -7.04
N HIS A 114 -6.43 -24.71 -6.49
CA HIS A 114 -5.64 -25.49 -5.54
C HIS A 114 -6.15 -25.42 -4.11
N ILE A 115 -6.73 -24.30 -3.70
CA ILE A 115 -7.25 -24.08 -2.35
C ILE A 115 -8.77 -24.34 -2.32
N GLY A 116 -9.51 -23.63 -3.15
CA GLY A 116 -10.97 -23.70 -3.21
C GLY A 116 -11.51 -24.99 -3.83
N LYS A 117 -10.70 -25.70 -4.62
CA LYS A 117 -11.12 -26.87 -5.44
C LYS A 117 -12.29 -26.55 -6.37
N LEU A 118 -12.35 -25.30 -6.81
CA LEU A 118 -13.39 -24.74 -7.66
C LEU A 118 -12.87 -24.42 -9.04
N ARG A 119 -13.71 -24.59 -10.05
CA ARG A 119 -13.53 -24.06 -11.40
C ARG A 119 -14.72 -23.17 -11.71
N PRO A 120 -14.50 -21.83 -11.78
CA PRO A 120 -15.59 -20.94 -12.16
C PRO A 120 -15.98 -21.18 -13.64
N GLU A 121 -17.26 -21.04 -13.94
CA GLU A 121 -17.76 -21.14 -15.31
C GLU A 121 -17.32 -19.92 -16.14
N ILE A 122 -17.24 -18.74 -15.50
CA ILE A 122 -16.84 -17.49 -16.14
C ILE A 122 -15.79 -16.80 -15.29
N ILE A 123 -14.70 -16.38 -15.94
CA ILE A 123 -13.72 -15.46 -15.37
C ILE A 123 -13.80 -14.16 -16.17
N HIS A 124 -14.28 -13.11 -15.51
CA HIS A 124 -14.35 -11.79 -16.14
C HIS A 124 -12.95 -11.19 -16.30
N SER A 125 -12.80 -10.36 -17.34
CA SER A 125 -11.55 -9.61 -17.55
C SER A 125 -11.18 -8.78 -16.33
N ALA A 126 -9.89 -8.72 -16.02
CA ALA A 126 -9.39 -7.87 -14.94
C ALA A 126 -9.75 -6.39 -15.18
N ILE A 127 -10.02 -5.68 -14.09
CA ILE A 127 -10.23 -4.23 -14.14
C ILE A 127 -8.86 -3.55 -14.12
N HIS A 128 -8.61 -2.69 -15.09
CA HIS A 128 -7.38 -1.93 -15.25
C HIS A 128 -7.59 -0.46 -14.89
N GLY A 129 -6.53 0.19 -14.43
CA GLY A 129 -6.51 1.61 -14.11
C GLY A 129 -5.10 2.18 -14.18
N PRO A 130 -4.91 3.46 -13.83
CA PRO A 130 -3.60 4.08 -13.83
C PRO A 130 -2.60 3.29 -12.98
N ALA A 131 -1.42 3.00 -13.55
CA ALA A 131 -0.35 2.29 -12.85
C ALA A 131 0.35 3.16 -11.80
N TRP A 132 0.22 4.49 -11.91
CA TRP A 132 0.89 5.50 -11.09
C TRP A 132 -0.08 6.57 -10.62
N GLY A 133 0.27 7.27 -9.53
CA GLY A 133 -0.56 8.36 -9.00
C GLY A 133 -1.93 7.93 -8.44
N TYR A 134 -2.15 6.63 -8.27
CA TYR A 134 -3.45 6.05 -7.93
C TYR A 134 -3.77 6.02 -6.43
N ARG A 135 -2.76 6.25 -5.57
CA ARG A 135 -2.89 6.05 -4.14
C ARG A 135 -3.34 7.33 -3.43
N TYR A 136 -4.63 7.42 -3.15
CA TYR A 136 -5.27 8.57 -2.51
C TYR A 136 -5.27 8.51 -0.98
N ARG A 137 -4.74 7.44 -0.40
CA ARG A 137 -4.53 7.33 1.04
C ARG A 137 -3.15 6.78 1.36
N ALA A 138 -2.49 7.41 2.31
CA ALA A 138 -1.17 6.96 2.76
C ALA A 138 -1.00 7.20 4.26
N ARG A 139 -0.25 6.31 4.90
CA ARG A 139 0.20 6.46 6.28
C ARG A 139 1.72 6.43 6.27
N LEU A 140 2.32 7.59 6.45
CA LEU A 140 3.77 7.75 6.49
C LEU A 140 4.25 7.65 7.94
N GLY A 141 5.20 6.78 8.19
CA GLY A 141 5.93 6.76 9.45
C GLY A 141 6.89 7.95 9.52
N VAL A 142 7.06 8.47 10.74
CA VAL A 142 8.01 9.54 11.04
C VAL A 142 8.91 9.06 12.17
N ARG A 143 10.21 9.21 12.02
CA ARG A 143 11.19 8.84 13.07
C ARG A 143 12.43 9.68 13.01
N LEU A 144 12.81 10.25 14.14
CA LEU A 144 14.10 10.90 14.31
C LEU A 144 15.17 9.83 14.62
N VAL A 145 16.21 9.76 13.77
CA VAL A 145 17.31 8.81 13.89
C VAL A 145 18.63 9.57 13.75
N PRO A 146 19.16 10.20 14.81
CA PRO A 146 20.35 11.04 14.75
C PRO A 146 21.56 10.33 14.14
N SER A 147 21.77 9.05 14.45
CA SER A 147 22.88 8.22 13.93
C SER A 147 22.80 7.93 12.42
N LYS A 148 21.66 8.20 11.77
CA LYS A 148 21.41 7.93 10.34
C LYS A 148 21.02 9.18 9.56
N GLY A 149 21.45 10.36 9.99
CA GLY A 149 21.24 11.63 9.28
C GLY A 149 19.92 12.33 9.57
N GLY A 150 19.32 12.11 10.75
CA GLY A 150 18.21 12.93 11.24
C GLY A 150 16.81 12.33 11.02
N LEU A 151 15.87 13.19 10.65
CA LEU A 151 14.47 12.80 10.50
C LEU A 151 14.25 11.91 9.27
N ARG A 152 13.42 10.88 9.43
CA ARG A 152 12.96 9.98 8.38
C ARG A 152 11.45 10.11 8.25
N VAL A 153 10.96 10.29 7.02
CA VAL A 153 9.52 10.36 6.70
C VAL A 153 9.26 9.46 5.49
N GLY A 154 8.38 8.48 5.65
CA GLY A 154 8.08 7.54 4.57
C GLY A 154 7.37 6.27 5.01
N PHE A 155 7.27 5.30 4.12
CA PHE A 155 6.77 3.97 4.47
C PHE A 155 7.82 3.14 5.21
N HIS A 156 7.37 2.09 5.89
CA HIS A 156 8.28 1.11 6.48
C HIS A 156 9.10 0.40 5.41
N GLU A 157 10.34 0.10 5.73
CA GLU A 157 11.16 -0.81 4.94
C GLU A 157 10.55 -2.22 4.96
N ARG A 158 10.86 -2.98 3.93
CA ARG A 158 10.43 -4.39 3.86
C ARG A 158 11.03 -5.17 5.02
N ARG A 159 10.19 -5.89 5.77
CA ARG A 159 10.59 -6.78 6.89
C ARG A 159 11.35 -6.07 8.01
N SER A 160 11.15 -4.79 8.16
CA SER A 160 11.85 -3.96 9.13
C SER A 160 10.89 -2.96 9.75
N SER A 161 11.20 -2.51 10.96
CA SER A 161 10.53 -1.39 11.62
C SER A 161 11.14 -0.03 11.25
N TYR A 162 12.17 -0.01 10.40
CA TYR A 162 12.78 1.23 9.94
C TYR A 162 11.87 1.97 8.94
N ILE A 163 12.09 3.27 8.85
CA ILE A 163 11.36 4.15 7.91
C ILE A 163 12.30 4.51 6.76
N VAL A 164 11.82 4.33 5.54
CA VAL A 164 12.51 4.79 4.33
C VAL A 164 12.51 6.32 4.30
N ASP A 165 13.65 6.94 4.05
CA ASP A 165 13.75 8.39 3.83
C ASP A 165 13.23 8.73 2.44
N MET A 166 11.92 8.97 2.34
CA MET A 166 11.26 9.17 1.05
C MET A 166 11.34 10.63 0.61
N ARG A 167 11.80 10.85 -0.62
CA ARG A 167 11.78 12.15 -1.29
C ARG A 167 10.70 12.25 -2.36
N GLU A 168 10.24 11.11 -2.83
CA GLU A 168 9.22 10.94 -3.85
C GLU A 168 8.51 9.61 -3.70
N CYS A 169 7.30 9.49 -4.21
CA CYS A 169 6.56 8.24 -4.27
C CYS A 169 5.67 8.20 -5.53
N PRO A 170 6.07 7.49 -6.60
CA PRO A 170 5.33 7.50 -7.87
C PRO A 170 3.90 6.98 -7.80
N VAL A 171 3.53 6.22 -6.76
CA VAL A 171 2.15 5.73 -6.59
C VAL A 171 1.23 6.75 -5.91
N LEU A 172 1.78 7.76 -5.23
CA LEU A 172 1.00 8.92 -4.76
C LEU A 172 0.70 9.86 -5.93
N PRO A 173 -0.39 10.63 -5.89
CA PRO A 173 -0.64 11.71 -6.85
C PRO A 173 0.59 12.63 -6.95
N PRO A 174 0.94 13.11 -8.15
CA PRO A 174 2.18 13.88 -8.37
C PRO A 174 2.34 15.08 -7.43
N ALA A 175 1.27 15.83 -7.16
CA ALA A 175 1.29 16.95 -6.22
C ALA A 175 1.69 16.51 -4.81
N ILE A 176 1.13 15.41 -4.32
CA ILE A 176 1.44 14.86 -2.99
C ILE A 176 2.87 14.31 -2.94
N SER A 177 3.30 13.62 -4.00
CA SER A 177 4.68 13.14 -4.08
C SER A 177 5.70 14.30 -4.01
N ALA A 178 5.41 15.41 -4.67
CA ALA A 178 6.25 16.61 -4.67
C ALA A 178 6.29 17.36 -3.31
N MET A 179 5.28 17.15 -2.45
CA MET A 179 5.24 17.72 -1.09
C MET A 179 6.16 16.99 -0.09
N LEU A 180 6.56 15.75 -0.34
CA LEU A 180 7.29 14.92 0.65
C LEU A 180 8.57 15.58 1.18
N PRO A 181 9.43 16.21 0.37
CA PRO A 181 10.59 16.93 0.88
C PRO A 181 10.21 18.08 1.83
N ARG A 182 9.22 18.91 1.44
CA ARG A 182 8.74 20.03 2.25
C ARG A 182 8.03 19.59 3.53
N LEU A 183 7.28 18.49 3.48
CA LEU A 183 6.69 17.86 4.67
C LEU A 183 7.79 17.44 5.67
N ARG A 184 8.87 16.86 5.18
CA ARG A 184 10.01 16.49 6.02
C ARG A 184 10.64 17.72 6.68
N GLU A 185 10.91 18.78 5.92
CA GLU A 185 11.46 20.05 6.43
C GLU A 185 10.54 20.69 7.46
N LEU A 186 9.23 20.69 7.21
CA LEU A 186 8.23 21.13 8.17
C LEU A 186 8.36 20.39 9.49
N ILE A 187 8.31 19.04 9.45
CA ILE A 187 8.36 18.22 10.66
C ILE A 187 9.67 18.40 11.42
N GLU A 188 10.80 18.50 10.71
CA GLU A 188 12.12 18.71 11.31
C GLU A 188 12.19 20.04 12.07
N GLY A 189 11.43 21.06 11.63
CA GLY A 189 11.31 22.36 12.29
C GLY A 189 10.31 22.42 13.45
N LEU A 190 9.54 21.37 13.73
CA LEU A 190 8.59 21.35 14.84
C LEU A 190 9.28 21.03 16.18
N SER A 191 8.79 21.64 17.25
CA SER A 191 9.36 21.44 18.60
C SER A 191 9.19 20.01 19.13
N ILE A 192 8.23 19.27 18.57
CA ILE A 192 7.89 17.90 18.95
C ILE A 192 8.16 16.87 17.83
N ALA A 193 9.14 17.12 16.97
CA ALA A 193 9.47 16.26 15.83
C ALA A 193 9.70 14.79 16.21
N ASP A 194 10.27 14.52 17.39
CA ASP A 194 10.49 13.18 17.95
C ASP A 194 9.23 12.55 18.57
N ARG A 195 8.14 13.33 18.69
CA ARG A 195 6.83 12.94 19.23
C ARG A 195 5.74 12.87 18.16
N LEU A 196 6.13 12.85 16.90
CA LEU A 196 5.25 12.70 15.73
C LEU A 196 5.54 11.35 15.06
N PRO A 197 4.93 10.25 15.50
CA PRO A 197 5.25 8.92 14.93
C PRO A 197 4.72 8.73 13.52
N GLN A 198 3.73 9.54 13.07
CA GLN A 198 3.00 9.27 11.85
C GLN A 198 2.32 10.52 11.28
N VAL A 199 2.23 10.59 9.96
CA VAL A 199 1.37 11.49 9.21
C VAL A 199 0.48 10.65 8.29
N GLU A 200 -0.84 10.80 8.41
CA GLU A 200 -1.80 10.20 7.47
C GLU A 200 -2.21 11.23 6.42
N ILE A 201 -2.33 10.75 5.18
CA ILE A 201 -2.76 11.54 4.03
C ILE A 201 -4.07 10.94 3.54
N ALA A 202 -5.09 11.77 3.46
CA ALA A 202 -6.38 11.43 2.88
C ALA A 202 -6.75 12.47 1.82
N ILE A 203 -7.09 12.00 0.63
CA ILE A 203 -7.38 12.84 -0.53
C ILE A 203 -8.81 12.55 -0.97
N GLY A 204 -9.63 13.59 -1.01
CA GLY A 204 -10.97 13.60 -1.59
C GLY A 204 -10.98 14.32 -2.93
N ASP A 205 -12.18 14.54 -3.46
CA ASP A 205 -12.36 15.23 -4.74
C ASP A 205 -11.98 16.73 -4.65
N GLU A 206 -12.28 17.39 -3.51
CA GLU A 206 -12.09 18.84 -3.32
C GLU A 206 -11.11 19.20 -2.21
N ALA A 207 -10.80 18.23 -1.32
CA ALA A 207 -9.97 18.46 -0.16
C ALA A 207 -8.87 17.41 -0.03
N THR A 208 -7.72 17.84 0.45
CA THR A 208 -6.63 16.98 0.90
C THR A 208 -6.37 17.25 2.37
N VAL A 209 -6.32 16.21 3.19
CA VAL A 209 -6.10 16.32 4.63
C VAL A 209 -4.84 15.59 5.03
N PHE A 210 -3.96 16.25 5.76
CA PHE A 210 -2.82 15.66 6.44
C PHE A 210 -3.09 15.60 7.94
N VAL A 211 -3.19 14.38 8.50
CA VAL A 211 -3.40 14.16 9.94
C VAL A 211 -2.06 13.88 10.60
N PHE A 212 -1.63 14.75 11.47
CA PHE A 212 -0.41 14.58 12.26
C PHE A 212 -0.76 13.90 13.58
N ARG A 213 -0.27 12.67 13.77
CA ARG A 213 -0.36 12.01 15.06
C ARG A 213 0.67 12.63 15.99
N ASN A 214 0.20 13.39 16.96
CA ASN A 214 1.03 14.13 17.92
C ASN A 214 0.89 13.52 19.32
N LEU A 215 2.00 13.02 19.88
CA LEU A 215 2.02 12.44 21.24
C LEU A 215 2.15 13.51 22.32
N GLN A 216 2.37 14.76 21.92
CA GLN A 216 2.39 15.95 22.77
C GLN A 216 1.65 17.09 22.06
N PRO A 217 1.09 18.06 22.79
CA PRO A 217 0.47 19.23 22.20
C PRO A 217 1.45 20.05 21.36
N PHE A 218 0.99 20.59 20.24
CA PHE A 218 1.75 21.54 19.44
C PHE A 218 1.91 22.88 20.20
N SER A 219 3.10 23.47 20.16
CA SER A 219 3.32 24.82 20.61
C SER A 219 2.63 25.84 19.68
N ARG A 220 2.46 27.09 20.14
CA ARG A 220 1.93 28.16 19.27
C ARG A 220 2.80 28.37 18.02
N ALA A 221 4.11 28.21 18.14
CA ALA A 221 5.03 28.31 17.00
C ALA A 221 4.84 27.16 16.00
N ASP A 222 4.61 25.92 16.50
CA ASP A 222 4.33 24.78 15.66
C ASP A 222 3.01 24.94 14.89
N VAL A 223 1.94 25.38 15.59
CA VAL A 223 0.65 25.66 14.95
C VAL A 223 0.80 26.68 13.83
N LYS A 224 1.58 27.77 14.04
CA LYS A 224 1.84 28.77 13.01
C LYS A 224 2.57 28.18 11.80
N ARG A 225 3.56 27.30 12.02
CA ARG A 225 4.29 26.62 10.93
C ARG A 225 3.41 25.67 10.16
N LEU A 226 2.59 24.87 10.87
CA LEU A 226 1.63 23.94 10.27
C LEU A 226 0.57 24.67 9.44
N ALA A 227 0.07 25.80 9.93
CA ALA A 227 -0.88 26.64 9.21
C ALA A 227 -0.25 27.24 7.93
N ALA A 228 0.94 27.80 8.04
CA ALA A 228 1.64 28.34 6.87
C ALA A 228 1.93 27.27 5.80
N PHE A 229 2.26 26.05 6.21
CA PHE A 229 2.43 24.94 5.29
C PHE A 229 1.10 24.55 4.64
N ALA A 230 0.01 24.46 5.43
CA ALA A 230 -1.33 24.15 4.93
C ALA A 230 -1.78 25.16 3.85
N ASP A 231 -1.59 26.46 4.11
CA ASP A 231 -1.94 27.53 3.19
C ASP A 231 -1.09 27.47 1.90
N ALA A 232 0.23 27.24 2.04
CA ALA A 232 1.14 27.18 0.90
C ALA A 232 0.89 25.96 -0.01
N GLU A 233 0.46 24.84 0.56
CA GLU A 233 0.22 23.60 -0.19
C GLU A 233 -1.26 23.41 -0.58
N GLY A 234 -2.17 24.28 -0.12
CA GLY A 234 -3.61 24.18 -0.38
C GLY A 234 -4.24 22.94 0.24
N ILE A 235 -3.82 22.56 1.45
CA ILE A 235 -4.31 21.37 2.16
C ILE A 235 -4.89 21.73 3.53
N GLN A 236 -5.57 20.77 4.14
CA GLN A 236 -5.99 20.87 5.53
C GLN A 236 -5.00 20.10 6.42
N VAL A 237 -4.67 20.66 7.55
CA VAL A 237 -3.88 20.01 8.59
C VAL A 237 -4.77 19.69 9.77
N TRP A 238 -4.76 18.44 10.18
CA TRP A 238 -5.45 17.92 11.36
C TRP A 238 -4.45 17.40 12.38
N GLN A 239 -4.82 17.44 13.65
CA GLN A 239 -4.06 16.82 14.74
C GLN A 239 -4.78 15.58 15.26
N GLN A 240 -4.01 14.61 15.77
CA GLN A 240 -4.52 13.37 16.35
C GLN A 240 -3.71 13.01 17.61
N PRO A 241 -4.10 13.54 18.79
CA PRO A 241 -3.33 13.31 20.03
C PRO A 241 -3.46 11.90 20.60
N ASN A 242 -4.56 11.19 20.30
CA ASN A 242 -4.85 9.85 20.82
C ASN A 242 -5.24 8.86 19.69
N GLY A 243 -6.33 8.11 19.89
CA GLY A 243 -6.89 7.19 18.90
C GLY A 243 -7.50 7.91 17.69
N PRO A 244 -7.96 7.15 16.68
CA PRO A 244 -8.52 7.71 15.43
C PRO A 244 -9.63 8.74 15.66
N ASP A 245 -10.48 8.54 16.67
CA ASP A 245 -11.60 9.43 17.00
C ASP A 245 -11.19 10.81 17.52
N SER A 246 -9.93 10.94 17.98
CA SER A 246 -9.37 12.22 18.45
C SER A 246 -8.90 13.14 17.33
N ALA A 247 -8.99 12.71 16.05
CA ALA A 247 -8.58 13.52 14.92
C ALA A 247 -9.51 14.73 14.75
N THR A 248 -8.92 15.93 14.78
CA THR A 248 -9.65 17.20 14.69
C THR A 248 -8.89 18.18 13.78
N PRO A 249 -9.62 19.10 13.09
CA PRO A 249 -9.00 20.16 12.32
C PRO A 249 -8.06 21.01 13.17
N LEU A 250 -6.88 21.34 12.63
CA LEU A 250 -5.96 22.30 13.21
C LEU A 250 -5.92 23.58 12.36
N HIS A 251 -5.87 23.44 11.03
CA HIS A 251 -5.90 24.55 10.07
C HIS A 251 -6.25 24.08 8.66
N PRO A 252 -7.19 24.78 7.95
CA PRO A 252 -8.14 25.71 8.55
C PRO A 252 -9.11 25.00 9.49
N LEU A 253 -9.68 25.72 10.44
CA LEU A 253 -10.68 25.14 11.38
C LEU A 253 -11.99 24.76 10.68
N ALA A 254 -12.32 25.44 9.59
CA ALA A 254 -13.40 25.11 8.69
C ALA A 254 -12.88 25.10 7.24
N GLY A 255 -13.22 24.09 6.49
CA GLY A 255 -12.77 23.91 5.10
C GLY A 255 -13.72 22.98 4.35
N PRO A 256 -13.50 22.73 3.05
CA PRO A 256 -14.31 21.81 2.28
C PRO A 256 -14.28 20.41 2.92
N ALA A 257 -15.43 19.73 2.90
CA ALA A 257 -15.53 18.39 3.41
C ALA A 257 -14.64 17.43 2.60
N LEU A 258 -14.03 16.48 3.30
CA LEU A 258 -13.32 15.40 2.67
C LEU A 258 -14.35 14.41 2.13
N ALA A 259 -14.50 14.35 0.81
CA ALA A 259 -15.51 13.54 0.14
C ALA A 259 -14.98 12.93 -1.14
N TYR A 260 -15.60 11.85 -1.59
CA TYR A 260 -15.45 11.34 -2.96
C TYR A 260 -16.83 11.10 -3.59
N SER A 261 -16.89 11.21 -4.90
CA SER A 261 -18.14 11.10 -5.65
C SER A 261 -18.18 9.84 -6.51
N LEU A 262 -19.38 9.29 -6.64
CA LEU A 262 -19.74 8.24 -7.59
C LEU A 262 -20.76 8.84 -8.59
N PRO A 263 -20.31 9.59 -9.61
CA PRO A 263 -21.19 10.40 -10.46
C PRO A 263 -22.24 9.59 -11.20
N GLU A 264 -21.94 8.33 -11.56
CA GLU A 264 -22.86 7.43 -12.25
C GLU A 264 -24.12 7.13 -11.45
N TYR A 265 -24.05 7.27 -10.12
CA TYR A 265 -25.14 6.97 -9.19
C TYR A 265 -25.66 8.23 -8.49
N ASP A 266 -25.13 9.40 -8.84
CA ASP A 266 -25.44 10.65 -8.15
C ASP A 266 -25.27 10.51 -6.64
N VAL A 267 -24.11 9.96 -6.23
CA VAL A 267 -23.74 9.72 -4.82
C VAL A 267 -22.47 10.51 -4.49
N ARG A 268 -22.53 11.30 -3.43
CA ARG A 268 -21.39 11.92 -2.77
C ARG A 268 -21.25 11.29 -1.40
N MET A 269 -20.05 10.88 -1.05
CA MET A 269 -19.70 10.22 0.22
C MET A 269 -18.73 11.08 0.99
N ASP A 270 -19.23 11.75 2.03
CA ASP A 270 -18.40 12.46 2.98
C ASP A 270 -17.74 11.45 3.92
N PHE A 271 -16.46 11.67 4.27
CA PHE A 271 -15.73 10.79 5.16
C PHE A 271 -14.74 11.58 6.04
N ARG A 272 -14.39 10.99 7.18
CA ARG A 272 -13.31 11.52 8.02
C ARG A 272 -11.96 11.02 7.51
N PRO A 273 -10.87 11.77 7.70
CA PRO A 273 -9.55 11.32 7.25
C PRO A 273 -9.09 10.01 7.90
N THR A 274 -9.74 9.58 9.00
CA THR A 274 -9.48 8.31 9.69
C THR A 274 -10.37 7.15 9.23
N ASP A 275 -11.45 7.41 8.48
CA ASP A 275 -12.35 6.37 7.97
C ASP A 275 -11.66 5.56 6.87
N PHE A 276 -12.07 4.31 6.73
CA PHE A 276 -11.58 3.49 5.62
C PHE A 276 -12.20 3.94 4.29
N THR A 277 -11.35 4.21 3.32
CA THR A 277 -11.73 4.39 1.91
C THR A 277 -10.79 3.63 1.00
N GLN A 278 -11.26 3.22 -0.18
CA GLN A 278 -10.42 2.54 -1.17
C GLN A 278 -9.27 3.45 -1.62
N VAL A 279 -8.06 2.94 -1.57
CA VAL A 279 -6.85 3.73 -1.88
C VAL A 279 -6.75 4.13 -3.35
N ASN A 280 -7.39 3.36 -4.25
CA ASN A 280 -7.41 3.60 -5.69
C ASN A 280 -8.84 3.98 -6.11
N VAL A 281 -9.14 5.26 -6.14
CA VAL A 281 -10.48 5.79 -6.48
C VAL A 281 -10.90 5.44 -7.90
N HIS A 282 -9.95 5.33 -8.84
CA HIS A 282 -10.28 4.95 -10.24
C HIS A 282 -10.77 3.51 -10.32
N ILE A 283 -10.03 2.59 -9.69
CA ILE A 283 -10.45 1.18 -9.63
C ILE A 283 -11.72 1.02 -8.82
N ASN A 284 -11.90 1.79 -7.74
CA ASN A 284 -13.12 1.74 -6.93
C ASN A 284 -14.37 2.06 -7.78
N ARG A 285 -14.34 3.12 -8.57
CA ARG A 285 -15.46 3.47 -9.48
C ARG A 285 -15.76 2.36 -10.49
N LEU A 286 -14.73 1.80 -11.11
CA LEU A 286 -14.90 0.70 -12.07
C LEU A 286 -15.39 -0.59 -11.41
N LEU A 287 -14.94 -0.88 -10.18
CA LEU A 287 -15.37 -2.02 -9.40
C LEU A 287 -16.85 -1.91 -9.03
N ILE A 288 -17.30 -0.73 -8.56
CA ILE A 288 -18.72 -0.49 -8.25
C ILE A 288 -19.56 -0.65 -9.51
N ARG A 289 -19.16 -0.05 -10.64
CA ARG A 289 -19.86 -0.21 -11.91
C ARG A 289 -20.00 -1.68 -12.30
N ARG A 290 -18.94 -2.46 -12.21
CA ARG A 290 -18.95 -3.89 -12.51
C ARG A 290 -19.87 -4.65 -11.55
N ALA A 291 -19.81 -4.35 -10.27
CA ALA A 291 -20.67 -5.00 -9.27
C ALA A 291 -22.14 -4.69 -9.52
N MET A 292 -22.49 -3.45 -9.81
CA MET A 292 -23.87 -3.05 -10.14
C MET A 292 -24.37 -3.71 -11.42
N GLN A 293 -23.53 -3.83 -12.45
CA GLN A 293 -23.89 -4.54 -13.69
C GLN A 293 -24.14 -6.04 -13.49
N LEU A 294 -23.37 -6.68 -12.59
CA LEU A 294 -23.50 -8.11 -12.30
C LEU A 294 -24.63 -8.40 -11.33
N LEU A 295 -24.86 -7.52 -10.37
CA LEU A 295 -25.94 -7.64 -9.40
C LEU A 295 -27.30 -7.31 -10.03
N ASP A 296 -27.31 -6.34 -10.97
CA ASP A 296 -28.50 -5.83 -11.66
C ASP A 296 -29.69 -5.61 -10.71
N PRO A 297 -29.52 -4.79 -9.64
CA PRO A 297 -30.53 -4.67 -8.60
C PRO A 297 -31.80 -4.01 -9.14
N GLN A 298 -32.96 -4.65 -8.88
CA GLN A 298 -34.26 -4.19 -9.36
C GLN A 298 -35.07 -3.49 -8.26
N PRO A 299 -35.97 -2.55 -8.62
CA PRO A 299 -36.90 -1.95 -7.67
C PRO A 299 -37.72 -3.02 -6.92
N GLY A 300 -37.80 -2.88 -5.60
CA GLY A 300 -38.53 -3.83 -4.74
C GLY A 300 -37.74 -5.04 -4.27
N GLU A 301 -36.54 -5.28 -4.79
CA GLU A 301 -35.65 -6.31 -4.23
C GLU A 301 -35.15 -5.94 -2.85
N ARG A 302 -34.83 -6.95 -2.04
CA ARG A 302 -34.21 -6.81 -0.71
C ARG A 302 -32.80 -7.34 -0.76
N ILE A 303 -31.83 -6.45 -0.56
CA ILE A 303 -30.39 -6.76 -0.66
C ILE A 303 -29.71 -6.46 0.67
N ALA A 304 -28.81 -7.33 1.12
CA ALA A 304 -27.94 -7.10 2.26
C ALA A 304 -26.52 -6.82 1.75
N ASP A 305 -25.92 -5.72 2.23
CA ASP A 305 -24.51 -5.37 2.04
C ASP A 305 -23.78 -5.60 3.35
N LEU A 306 -23.00 -6.68 3.43
CA LEU A 306 -22.25 -7.05 4.63
C LEU A 306 -20.88 -6.41 4.60
N PHE A 307 -20.45 -5.83 5.71
CA PHE A 307 -19.23 -5.04 5.82
C PHE A 307 -19.27 -3.81 4.92
N CYS A 308 -20.39 -3.08 4.98
CA CYS A 308 -20.72 -2.02 4.04
C CYS A 308 -19.79 -0.77 4.17
N GLY A 309 -19.06 -0.62 5.26
CA GLY A 309 -18.25 0.57 5.53
C GLY A 309 -19.09 1.85 5.45
N LEU A 310 -18.63 2.81 4.66
CA LEU A 310 -19.35 4.07 4.42
C LEU A 310 -20.56 3.90 3.47
N GLY A 311 -20.82 2.70 2.97
CA GLY A 311 -21.89 2.46 2.00
C GLY A 311 -21.46 2.49 0.54
N ASN A 312 -20.21 2.14 0.26
CA ASN A 312 -19.59 2.20 -1.06
C ASN A 312 -20.39 1.43 -2.16
N PHE A 313 -21.03 0.32 -1.77
CA PHE A 313 -21.99 -0.43 -2.62
C PHE A 313 -23.43 -0.18 -2.22
N THR A 314 -23.71 -0.05 -0.92
CA THR A 314 -25.05 0.19 -0.37
C THR A 314 -25.78 1.35 -1.06
N LEU A 315 -25.11 2.51 -1.18
CA LEU A 315 -25.73 3.71 -1.75
C LEU A 315 -26.03 3.58 -3.25
N PRO A 316 -25.11 3.08 -4.11
CA PRO A 316 -25.42 2.75 -5.49
C PRO A 316 -26.57 1.74 -5.63
N ILE A 317 -26.62 0.69 -4.80
CA ILE A 317 -27.72 -0.28 -4.79
C ILE A 317 -29.04 0.42 -4.44
N ALA A 318 -29.07 1.27 -3.42
CA ALA A 318 -30.26 2.01 -3.03
C ALA A 318 -30.78 2.93 -4.15
N ARG A 319 -29.89 3.48 -4.98
CA ARG A 319 -30.25 4.33 -6.14
C ARG A 319 -30.95 3.56 -7.25
N SER A 320 -30.88 2.23 -7.31
CA SER A 320 -31.64 1.41 -8.24
C SER A 320 -33.12 1.26 -7.86
N GLY A 321 -33.51 1.67 -6.65
CA GLY A 321 -34.86 1.46 -6.11
C GLY A 321 -35.02 0.16 -5.32
N ALA A 322 -33.96 -0.63 -5.17
CA ALA A 322 -33.94 -1.77 -4.27
C ALA A 322 -33.91 -1.33 -2.79
N SER A 323 -34.47 -2.14 -1.90
CA SER A 323 -34.35 -1.98 -0.44
C SER A 323 -33.06 -2.63 0.02
N VAL A 324 -32.08 -1.83 0.43
CA VAL A 324 -30.79 -2.34 0.88
C VAL A 324 -30.58 -2.14 2.37
N THR A 325 -30.02 -3.14 3.04
CA THR A 325 -29.57 -3.08 4.42
C THR A 325 -28.07 -3.23 4.48
N GLY A 326 -27.36 -2.17 4.89
CA GLY A 326 -25.92 -2.18 5.16
C GLY A 326 -25.65 -2.62 6.60
N ILE A 327 -24.68 -3.50 6.79
CA ILE A 327 -24.23 -3.99 8.09
C ILE A 327 -22.72 -3.82 8.18
N GLU A 328 -22.25 -3.06 9.21
CA GLU A 328 -20.83 -2.79 9.47
C GLU A 328 -20.39 -3.33 10.83
#